data_c7fb4004a30730fc40a151c081117e80
#
_entry.id   c7fb4004a30730fc40a151c081117e80
#
_cell.length_a   1.000
_cell.length_b   1.000
_cell.length_c   1.000
_cell.angle_alpha   90.00
_cell.angle_beta   90.00
_cell.angle_gamma   90.00
#
_symmetry.space_group_name_H-M   'P 1'
#
loop_
_entity.id
_entity.type
_entity.pdbx_description
1 polymer ?
#
loop_
_entity_poly.entity_id
_entity_poly.type
_entity_poly.pdbx_seq_one_letter_code
_entity_poly.pdbx_strand_id
1 'polypeptide(L)'
;PVPGEPLLTISAGTSDISGTLVLPAGYGLRLGPGTTLRFGPEDSLLAEGPLVFEGTAGAPVTLQPRDEVWRGIIVMRAEASSLWTYTVIENTDAIARDGWMTTGGITFYRSPVRISHSRILGTRAEDGLNIIHAPFEITDTEFADAVSDAFDADFSDGIFERCVFHDIGADGIDVSGSEVTARQVHFQNLGDKGLSVGERSVMTAEDISVDGADFGSASKDLSHLTVNRATLNNIAIAGLAAYIKKPAYGPATMTATAIDFGNVPAERRVLVQTRSWIDLDGERIWGTDVDVEALYEKWAK
;
A
#
# COMPACT_ATOMS: atom_id res chain seq x y z
N PRO A 1 -9.40 7.24 -20.17
CA PRO A 1 -8.50 8.27 -20.67
C PRO A 1 -9.28 9.56 -20.86
N VAL A 2 -8.74 10.67 -20.34
CA VAL A 2 -9.26 11.99 -20.73
C VAL A 2 -9.02 12.12 -22.21
N PRO A 3 -10.01 12.50 -23.03
CA PRO A 3 -9.78 12.73 -24.45
C PRO A 3 -8.76 13.87 -24.61
N GLY A 4 -7.58 13.58 -25.12
CA GLY A 4 -6.63 14.61 -25.53
C GLY A 4 -5.15 14.42 -25.20
N GLU A 5 -4.75 13.56 -24.25
CA GLU A 5 -3.32 13.33 -24.03
C GLU A 5 -2.75 12.31 -25.01
N PRO A 6 -1.72 12.66 -25.78
CA PRO A 6 -1.11 11.72 -26.70
C PRO A 6 -0.38 10.62 -25.93
N LEU A 7 -0.62 9.38 -26.28
CA LEU A 7 0.05 8.21 -25.71
C LEU A 7 1.16 7.73 -26.63
N LEU A 8 2.38 7.67 -26.12
CA LEU A 8 3.45 6.92 -26.75
C LEU A 8 3.16 5.43 -26.58
N THR A 9 3.48 4.62 -27.59
CA THR A 9 3.23 3.17 -27.54
C THR A 9 4.54 2.43 -27.77
N ILE A 10 4.82 1.44 -26.94
CA ILE A 10 5.88 0.46 -27.17
C ILE A 10 5.21 -0.82 -27.68
N SER A 11 5.76 -1.39 -28.75
CA SER A 11 5.23 -2.62 -29.35
C SER A 11 5.36 -3.81 -28.39
N ALA A 12 4.43 -4.77 -28.51
CA ALA A 12 4.50 -6.02 -27.76
C ALA A 12 5.84 -6.76 -27.96
N GLY A 13 6.24 -7.53 -26.97
CA GLY A 13 7.52 -8.22 -26.89
C GLY A 13 8.42 -7.62 -25.81
N THR A 14 9.66 -8.10 -25.76
CA THR A 14 10.63 -7.68 -24.74
C THR A 14 11.52 -6.55 -25.25
N SER A 15 11.63 -5.50 -24.47
CA SER A 15 12.51 -4.34 -24.74
C SER A 15 13.40 -4.05 -23.53
N ASP A 16 14.69 -3.90 -23.76
CA ASP A 16 15.66 -3.47 -22.75
C ASP A 16 15.71 -1.94 -22.72
N ILE A 17 15.45 -1.38 -21.55
CA ILE A 17 15.57 0.05 -21.29
C ILE A 17 16.97 0.30 -20.73
N SER A 18 17.66 1.29 -21.27
CA SER A 18 18.96 1.73 -20.80
C SER A 18 18.88 3.19 -20.38
N GLY A 19 19.19 3.44 -19.11
CA GLY A 19 19.01 4.75 -18.50
C GLY A 19 17.55 4.98 -18.05
N THR A 20 17.29 6.16 -17.54
CA THR A 20 15.94 6.55 -17.14
C THR A 20 15.06 6.77 -18.36
N LEU A 21 13.94 6.06 -18.44
CA LEU A 21 12.92 6.32 -19.45
C LEU A 21 12.07 7.53 -18.98
N VAL A 22 12.36 8.69 -19.51
CA VAL A 22 11.59 9.92 -19.24
C VAL A 22 10.60 10.16 -20.35
N LEU A 23 9.32 10.21 -20.02
CA LEU A 23 8.29 10.60 -20.98
C LEU A 23 8.30 12.11 -21.17
N PRO A 24 8.19 12.61 -22.42
CA PRO A 24 8.05 14.05 -22.65
C PRO A 24 6.79 14.61 -21.94
N ALA A 25 6.86 15.84 -21.46
CA ALA A 25 5.72 16.52 -20.83
C ALA A 25 4.49 16.51 -21.77
N GLY A 26 3.34 16.19 -21.23
CA GLY A 26 2.08 16.09 -21.97
C GLY A 26 1.91 14.76 -22.74
N TYR A 27 2.79 13.79 -22.52
CA TYR A 27 2.65 12.45 -23.10
C TYR A 27 2.50 11.40 -22.03
N GLY A 28 1.54 10.51 -22.21
CA GLY A 28 1.46 9.25 -21.46
C GLY A 28 2.14 8.10 -22.21
N LEU A 29 2.17 6.92 -21.54
CA LEU A 29 2.69 5.69 -22.14
C LEU A 29 1.60 4.62 -22.19
N ARG A 30 1.43 3.99 -23.34
CA ARG A 30 0.58 2.81 -23.48
C ARG A 30 1.42 1.56 -23.74
N LEU A 31 1.18 0.52 -22.93
CA LEU A 31 1.72 -0.81 -23.12
C LEU A 31 0.56 -1.80 -23.30
N GLY A 32 0.60 -2.55 -24.39
CA GLY A 32 -0.42 -3.58 -24.71
C GLY A 32 -0.04 -4.97 -24.17
N PRO A 33 -0.92 -5.96 -24.39
CA PRO A 33 -0.71 -7.32 -23.92
C PRO A 33 0.61 -7.93 -24.39
N GLY A 34 1.33 -8.61 -23.48
CA GLY A 34 2.60 -9.27 -23.77
C GLY A 34 3.79 -8.33 -23.97
N THR A 35 3.66 -7.06 -23.57
CA THR A 35 4.81 -6.14 -23.50
C THR A 35 5.62 -6.40 -22.24
N THR A 36 6.92 -6.58 -22.39
CA THR A 36 7.86 -6.66 -21.26
C THR A 36 8.93 -5.59 -21.41
N LEU A 37 9.06 -4.75 -20.37
CA LEU A 37 10.16 -3.78 -20.27
C LEU A 37 11.15 -4.27 -19.20
N ARG A 38 12.44 -4.31 -19.54
CA ARG A 38 13.50 -4.71 -18.60
C ARG A 38 14.44 -3.56 -18.35
N PHE A 39 14.67 -3.25 -17.07
CA PHE A 39 15.43 -2.10 -16.61
C PHE A 39 16.73 -2.55 -15.94
N GLY A 40 17.78 -1.77 -16.06
CA GLY A 40 19.02 -1.96 -15.28
C GLY A 40 18.88 -1.46 -13.84
N PRO A 41 19.89 -1.71 -12.99
CA PRO A 41 19.82 -1.42 -11.55
C PRO A 41 19.62 0.05 -11.19
N GLU A 42 20.07 0.97 -12.06
CA GLU A 42 19.93 2.42 -11.86
C GLU A 42 18.87 3.04 -12.80
N ASP A 43 18.16 2.21 -13.57
CA ASP A 43 17.16 2.67 -14.52
C ASP A 43 15.80 2.82 -13.85
N SER A 44 14.99 3.76 -14.33
CA SER A 44 13.65 4.06 -13.83
C SER A 44 12.73 4.55 -14.93
N LEU A 45 11.42 4.58 -14.66
CA LEU A 45 10.41 5.20 -15.52
C LEU A 45 9.87 6.46 -14.84
N LEU A 46 10.05 7.63 -15.49
CA LEU A 46 9.52 8.92 -15.05
C LEU A 46 8.47 9.44 -16.02
N ALA A 47 7.30 9.80 -15.51
CA ALA A 47 6.19 10.31 -16.31
C ALA A 47 5.52 11.53 -15.67
N GLU A 48 5.12 12.50 -16.49
CA GLU A 48 4.20 13.60 -16.12
C GLU A 48 2.81 13.41 -16.77
N GLY A 49 2.60 12.31 -17.48
CA GLY A 49 1.33 11.87 -18.03
C GLY A 49 0.96 10.46 -17.60
N PRO A 50 -0.24 9.99 -17.95
CA PRO A 50 -0.76 8.72 -17.47
C PRO A 50 -0.01 7.52 -18.06
N LEU A 51 0.12 6.48 -17.25
CA LEU A 51 0.60 5.16 -17.65
C LEU A 51 -0.60 4.24 -17.89
N VAL A 52 -0.80 3.81 -19.13
CA VAL A 52 -1.93 2.95 -19.55
C VAL A 52 -1.38 1.57 -19.93
N PHE A 53 -1.45 0.63 -18.98
CA PHE A 53 -0.96 -0.73 -19.15
C PHE A 53 -2.16 -1.68 -19.30
N GLU A 54 -2.32 -2.25 -20.48
CA GLU A 54 -3.49 -3.03 -20.86
C GLU A 54 -3.07 -4.48 -21.15
N GLY A 55 -2.68 -5.21 -20.12
CA GLY A 55 -2.42 -6.65 -20.21
C GLY A 55 -3.69 -7.49 -20.26
N THR A 56 -3.52 -8.78 -20.37
CA THR A 56 -4.57 -9.80 -20.21
C THR A 56 -4.06 -10.92 -19.30
N ALA A 57 -4.95 -11.77 -18.79
CA ALA A 57 -4.55 -12.91 -17.96
C ALA A 57 -3.54 -13.84 -18.64
N GLY A 58 -3.60 -14.02 -19.97
CA GLY A 58 -2.66 -14.86 -20.72
C GLY A 58 -1.46 -14.12 -21.30
N ALA A 59 -1.45 -12.79 -21.24
CA ALA A 59 -0.40 -11.94 -21.77
C ALA A 59 -0.31 -10.62 -20.97
N PRO A 60 0.22 -10.65 -19.73
CA PRO A 60 0.34 -9.47 -18.91
C PRO A 60 1.31 -8.44 -19.50
N VAL A 61 1.20 -7.21 -19.05
CA VAL A 61 2.27 -6.22 -19.19
C VAL A 61 3.24 -6.45 -18.03
N THR A 62 4.54 -6.56 -18.32
CA THR A 62 5.55 -6.81 -17.29
C THR A 62 6.62 -5.74 -17.31
N LEU A 63 6.92 -5.17 -16.11
CA LEU A 63 8.08 -4.31 -15.89
C LEU A 63 8.95 -4.98 -14.83
N GLN A 64 10.19 -5.29 -15.19
CA GLN A 64 11.08 -6.08 -14.35
C GLN A 64 12.54 -5.64 -14.49
N PRO A 65 13.42 -5.97 -13.55
CA PRO A 65 14.83 -5.73 -13.72
C PRO A 65 15.47 -6.68 -14.75
N ARG A 66 16.60 -6.27 -15.30
CA ARG A 66 17.50 -7.16 -16.05
C ARG A 66 18.36 -8.02 -15.14
N ASP A 67 18.63 -7.50 -13.95
CA ASP A 67 19.46 -8.15 -12.93
C ASP A 67 18.59 -8.46 -11.70
N GLU A 68 18.91 -7.87 -10.53
CA GLU A 68 18.18 -8.13 -9.28
C GLU A 68 17.09 -7.10 -8.98
N VAL A 69 17.35 -5.81 -9.29
CA VAL A 69 16.51 -4.68 -8.89
C VAL A 69 16.59 -3.55 -9.92
N TRP A 70 15.62 -2.65 -9.91
CA TRP A 70 15.60 -1.40 -10.68
C TRP A 70 14.91 -0.28 -9.90
N ARG A 71 15.11 0.99 -10.30
CA ARG A 71 14.67 2.17 -9.55
C ARG A 71 13.19 2.54 -9.75
N GLY A 72 12.38 1.61 -10.23
CA GLY A 72 10.94 1.69 -10.21
C GLY A 72 10.33 2.81 -11.07
N ILE A 73 9.18 3.30 -10.62
CA ILE A 73 8.29 4.18 -11.40
C ILE A 73 7.95 5.42 -10.58
N ILE A 74 8.03 6.61 -11.22
CA ILE A 74 7.44 7.84 -10.69
C ILE A 74 6.49 8.43 -11.70
N VAL A 75 5.25 8.69 -11.29
CA VAL A 75 4.26 9.47 -12.05
C VAL A 75 3.95 10.73 -11.27
N MET A 76 4.17 11.89 -11.88
CA MET A 76 4.00 13.18 -11.22
C MET A 76 3.03 14.06 -11.97
N ARG A 77 2.02 14.60 -11.25
CA ARG A 77 1.10 15.63 -11.75
C ARG A 77 0.38 15.27 -13.06
N ALA A 78 0.18 13.97 -13.30
CA ALA A 78 -0.66 13.52 -14.42
C ALA A 78 -2.12 13.94 -14.15
N GLU A 79 -2.72 14.68 -15.09
CA GLU A 79 -4.13 15.08 -14.94
C GLU A 79 -5.08 13.91 -15.18
N ALA A 80 -4.72 13.03 -16.13
CA ALA A 80 -5.47 11.83 -16.40
C ALA A 80 -5.06 10.66 -15.50
N SER A 81 -6.00 9.81 -15.17
CA SER A 81 -5.74 8.57 -14.41
C SER A 81 -4.84 7.61 -15.16
N SER A 82 -3.80 7.11 -14.51
CA SER A 82 -3.12 5.89 -14.95
C SER A 82 -4.06 4.69 -14.78
N LEU A 83 -4.00 3.77 -15.75
CA LEU A 83 -4.86 2.58 -15.78
C LEU A 83 -3.99 1.34 -15.97
N TRP A 84 -3.93 0.46 -14.98
CA TRP A 84 -3.17 -0.78 -15.03
C TRP A 84 -4.11 -1.97 -14.91
N THR A 85 -4.06 -2.85 -15.91
CA THR A 85 -4.85 -4.08 -15.91
C THR A 85 -3.94 -5.24 -16.30
N TYR A 86 -3.95 -6.31 -15.52
CA TYR A 86 -3.06 -7.46 -15.70
C TYR A 86 -1.60 -7.01 -15.90
N THR A 87 -1.12 -6.23 -14.95
CA THR A 87 0.24 -5.68 -14.96
C THR A 87 1.06 -6.35 -13.85
N VAL A 88 2.28 -6.74 -14.16
CA VAL A 88 3.23 -7.31 -13.21
C VAL A 88 4.42 -6.36 -13.07
N ILE A 89 4.67 -5.87 -11.87
CA ILE A 89 5.84 -5.06 -11.54
C ILE A 89 6.70 -5.85 -10.57
N GLU A 90 7.97 -6.04 -10.89
CA GLU A 90 8.86 -6.89 -10.09
C GLU A 90 10.10 -6.15 -9.63
N ASN A 91 10.49 -6.39 -8.37
CA ASN A 91 11.79 -6.06 -7.79
C ASN A 91 12.18 -4.57 -7.96
N THR A 92 11.29 -3.69 -7.57
CA THR A 92 11.56 -2.25 -7.55
C THR A 92 12.37 -1.83 -6.34
N ASP A 93 13.08 -0.72 -6.45
CA ASP A 93 13.72 -0.02 -5.34
C ASP A 93 13.45 1.49 -5.45
N ALA A 94 13.67 2.22 -4.36
CA ALA A 94 13.51 3.66 -4.32
C ALA A 94 14.52 4.40 -5.19
N ILE A 95 14.14 5.55 -5.72
CA ILE A 95 15.08 6.46 -6.37
C ILE A 95 15.81 7.27 -5.30
N ALA A 96 17.14 7.23 -5.32
CA ALA A 96 18.00 8.03 -4.47
C ALA A 96 19.18 8.58 -5.32
N ARG A 97 18.90 9.57 -6.16
CA ARG A 97 19.84 10.09 -7.14
C ARG A 97 19.59 11.55 -7.47
N ASP A 98 20.65 12.32 -7.70
CA ASP A 98 20.62 13.70 -8.22
C ASP A 98 19.70 14.66 -7.42
N GLY A 99 19.60 14.45 -6.10
CA GLY A 99 18.73 15.23 -5.22
C GLY A 99 17.27 14.75 -5.20
N TRP A 100 16.94 13.69 -5.91
CA TRP A 100 15.68 12.98 -5.83
C TRP A 100 15.77 11.84 -4.83
N MET A 101 14.76 11.73 -4.00
CA MET A 101 14.56 10.60 -3.10
C MET A 101 13.07 10.28 -3.03
N THR A 102 12.71 9.01 -3.19
CA THR A 102 11.36 8.50 -2.98
C THR A 102 11.40 7.47 -1.85
N THR A 103 10.29 7.26 -1.16
CA THR A 103 10.09 6.11 -0.28
C THR A 103 9.57 4.92 -1.08
N GLY A 104 8.69 5.16 -2.06
CA GLY A 104 8.10 4.12 -2.88
C GLY A 104 8.98 3.63 -4.02
N GLY A 105 8.99 2.31 -4.26
CA GLY A 105 9.47 1.72 -5.50
C GLY A 105 8.56 2.08 -6.69
N ILE A 106 7.29 2.34 -6.42
CA ILE A 106 6.32 2.92 -7.34
C ILE A 106 5.70 4.11 -6.63
N THR A 107 5.77 5.31 -7.23
CA THR A 107 5.23 6.53 -6.63
C THR A 107 4.29 7.26 -7.58
N PHE A 108 3.09 7.56 -7.10
CA PHE A 108 2.14 8.45 -7.77
C PHE A 108 1.98 9.74 -6.94
N TYR A 109 2.53 10.83 -7.42
CA TYR A 109 2.40 12.13 -6.77
C TYR A 109 1.43 13.03 -7.54
N ARG A 110 0.30 13.39 -6.92
CA ARG A 110 -0.78 14.17 -7.56
C ARG A 110 -1.20 13.57 -8.91
N SER A 111 -1.28 12.26 -8.96
CA SER A 111 -1.51 11.50 -10.19
C SER A 111 -2.48 10.36 -9.89
N PRO A 112 -3.74 10.46 -10.30
CA PRO A 112 -4.73 9.43 -10.03
C PRO A 112 -4.35 8.09 -10.67
N VAL A 113 -4.70 6.98 -10.00
CA VAL A 113 -4.41 5.65 -10.54
C VAL A 113 -5.52 4.65 -10.25
N ARG A 114 -5.75 3.76 -11.22
CA ARG A 114 -6.55 2.55 -11.08
C ARG A 114 -5.72 1.34 -11.46
N ILE A 115 -5.68 0.37 -10.55
CA ILE A 115 -4.93 -0.88 -10.73
C ILE A 115 -5.89 -2.04 -10.55
N SER A 116 -5.91 -2.98 -11.50
CA SER A 116 -6.76 -4.15 -11.40
C SER A 116 -6.07 -5.42 -11.93
N HIS A 117 -6.38 -6.57 -11.32
CA HIS A 117 -5.86 -7.88 -11.74
C HIS A 117 -4.33 -7.89 -11.90
N SER A 118 -3.62 -7.16 -11.03
CA SER A 118 -2.20 -6.87 -11.19
C SER A 118 -1.39 -7.44 -10.03
N ARG A 119 -0.07 -7.40 -10.16
CA ARG A 119 0.84 -7.93 -9.14
C ARG A 119 2.00 -6.94 -8.95
N ILE A 120 2.31 -6.60 -7.70
CA ILE A 120 3.46 -5.78 -7.29
C ILE A 120 4.30 -6.62 -6.36
N LEU A 121 5.48 -7.00 -6.80
CA LEU A 121 6.28 -8.07 -6.18
C LEU A 121 7.72 -7.64 -5.93
N GLY A 122 8.27 -8.02 -4.79
CA GLY A 122 9.71 -8.00 -4.55
C GLY A 122 10.31 -6.60 -4.37
N THR A 123 9.57 -5.63 -3.84
CA THR A 123 10.14 -4.29 -3.61
C THR A 123 11.21 -4.29 -2.52
N ARG A 124 12.26 -3.50 -2.72
CA ARG A 124 13.31 -3.20 -1.72
C ARG A 124 13.21 -1.78 -1.17
N ALA A 125 12.30 -0.97 -1.70
CA ALA A 125 11.99 0.35 -1.19
C ALA A 125 11.29 0.27 0.18
N GLU A 126 11.16 1.40 0.87
CA GLU A 126 10.35 1.53 2.09
C GLU A 126 8.89 1.16 1.81
N ASP A 127 8.35 1.61 0.67
CA ASP A 127 6.99 1.28 0.22
C ASP A 127 7.02 0.59 -1.15
N GLY A 128 6.22 -0.45 -1.34
CA GLY A 128 6.03 -1.08 -2.64
C GLY A 128 5.35 -0.12 -3.62
N LEU A 129 4.23 0.44 -3.19
CA LEU A 129 3.47 1.46 -3.89
C LEU A 129 3.13 2.60 -2.93
N ASN A 130 3.59 3.81 -3.23
CA ASN A 130 3.27 5.02 -2.48
C ASN A 130 2.40 5.97 -3.32
N ILE A 131 1.26 6.42 -2.77
CA ILE A 131 0.34 7.36 -3.43
C ILE A 131 0.21 8.62 -2.60
N ILE A 132 0.57 9.77 -3.17
CA ILE A 132 0.65 11.04 -2.46
C ILE A 132 -0.28 12.08 -3.12
N HIS A 133 -1.23 12.60 -2.37
CA HIS A 133 -2.20 13.61 -2.82
C HIS A 133 -2.98 13.22 -4.09
N ALA A 134 -3.40 11.98 -4.22
CA ALA A 134 -4.13 11.51 -5.40
C ALA A 134 -5.17 10.45 -5.04
N PRO A 135 -6.32 10.41 -5.72
CA PRO A 135 -7.27 9.33 -5.56
C PRO A 135 -6.78 8.04 -6.22
N PHE A 136 -7.15 6.90 -5.64
CA PHE A 136 -6.78 5.59 -6.16
C PHE A 136 -7.93 4.56 -6.07
N GLU A 137 -7.86 3.56 -6.94
CA GLU A 137 -8.72 2.37 -6.91
C GLU A 137 -7.87 1.14 -7.23
N ILE A 138 -7.79 0.19 -6.29
CA ILE A 138 -6.97 -1.02 -6.44
C ILE A 138 -7.88 -2.23 -6.20
N THR A 139 -8.01 -3.07 -7.22
CA THR A 139 -8.91 -4.22 -7.17
C THR A 139 -8.23 -5.49 -7.68
N ASP A 140 -8.59 -6.64 -7.11
CA ASP A 140 -8.12 -7.95 -7.59
C ASP A 140 -6.58 -8.02 -7.75
N THR A 141 -5.84 -7.38 -6.84
CA THR A 141 -4.39 -7.15 -6.97
C THR A 141 -3.62 -7.81 -5.83
N GLU A 142 -2.47 -8.36 -6.15
CA GLU A 142 -1.54 -9.02 -5.23
C GLU A 142 -0.33 -8.13 -4.95
N PHE A 143 0.03 -8.00 -3.66
CA PHE A 143 1.26 -7.39 -3.19
C PHE A 143 2.06 -8.44 -2.42
N ALA A 144 3.31 -8.66 -2.79
CA ALA A 144 4.11 -9.69 -2.14
C ALA A 144 5.61 -9.38 -2.08
N ASP A 145 6.30 -10.01 -1.15
CA ASP A 145 7.76 -9.97 -1.02
C ASP A 145 8.32 -8.55 -0.85
N ALA A 146 7.62 -7.67 -0.12
CA ALA A 146 8.11 -6.34 0.21
C ALA A 146 9.03 -6.41 1.44
N VAL A 147 10.17 -5.69 1.41
CA VAL A 147 11.10 -5.67 2.56
C VAL A 147 10.61 -4.80 3.71
N SER A 148 9.71 -3.86 3.46
CA SER A 148 9.04 -3.01 4.44
C SER A 148 7.55 -2.95 4.11
N ASP A 149 6.95 -1.77 3.89
CA ASP A 149 5.52 -1.64 3.65
C ASP A 149 5.13 -2.03 2.21
N ALA A 150 4.03 -2.73 2.04
CA ALA A 150 3.56 -3.05 0.70
C ALA A 150 2.90 -1.84 0.03
N PHE A 151 2.16 -1.05 0.80
CA PHE A 151 1.42 0.13 0.33
C PHE A 151 1.38 1.24 1.36
N ASP A 152 1.64 2.46 0.91
CA ASP A 152 1.46 3.68 1.69
C ASP A 152 0.63 4.72 0.93
N ALA A 153 -0.23 5.46 1.66
CA ALA A 153 -1.04 6.55 1.12
C ALA A 153 -0.97 7.79 2.00
N ASP A 154 -0.42 8.86 1.46
CA ASP A 154 -0.34 10.16 2.10
C ASP A 154 -1.36 11.15 1.52
N PHE A 155 -2.28 11.63 2.36
CA PHE A 155 -3.31 12.61 1.96
C PHE A 155 -4.06 12.19 0.70
N SER A 156 -4.44 10.93 0.63
CA SER A 156 -4.96 10.28 -0.57
C SER A 156 -6.21 9.48 -0.25
N ASP A 157 -7.23 9.61 -1.06
CA ASP A 157 -8.49 8.90 -0.86
C ASP A 157 -8.59 7.71 -1.83
N GLY A 158 -9.09 6.58 -1.36
CA GLY A 158 -9.15 5.44 -2.25
C GLY A 158 -9.86 4.20 -1.75
N ILE A 159 -9.80 3.18 -2.61
CA ILE A 159 -10.49 1.92 -2.39
C ILE A 159 -9.56 0.75 -2.68
N PHE A 160 -9.57 -0.23 -1.78
CA PHE A 160 -9.10 -1.60 -2.01
C PHE A 160 -10.27 -2.56 -2.07
N GLU A 161 -10.28 -3.46 -3.04
CA GLU A 161 -11.28 -4.50 -3.13
C GLU A 161 -10.69 -5.81 -3.66
N ARG A 162 -10.89 -6.93 -2.95
CA ARG A 162 -10.38 -8.25 -3.32
C ARG A 162 -8.87 -8.29 -3.54
N CYS A 163 -8.11 -7.69 -2.63
CA CYS A 163 -6.66 -7.65 -2.69
C CYS A 163 -6.02 -8.64 -1.71
N VAL A 164 -4.81 -9.08 -2.05
CA VAL A 164 -4.02 -10.00 -1.22
C VAL A 164 -2.65 -9.41 -0.97
N PHE A 165 -2.22 -9.42 0.29
CA PHE A 165 -0.91 -8.97 0.74
C PHE A 165 -0.22 -10.12 1.46
N HIS A 166 0.96 -10.52 1.05
CA HIS A 166 1.68 -11.60 1.74
C HIS A 166 3.19 -11.46 1.68
N ASP A 167 3.85 -12.00 2.70
CA ASP A 167 5.30 -11.96 2.85
C ASP A 167 5.84 -10.51 2.84
N ILE A 168 5.24 -9.68 3.69
CA ILE A 168 5.52 -8.25 3.81
C ILE A 168 6.35 -7.99 5.06
N GLY A 169 7.45 -7.26 4.92
CA GLY A 169 8.39 -7.00 6.02
C GLY A 169 7.85 -6.09 7.12
N ALA A 170 6.88 -5.21 6.83
CA ALA A 170 6.24 -4.34 7.80
C ALA A 170 4.71 -4.27 7.60
N ASP A 171 4.15 -3.11 7.18
CA ASP A 171 2.70 -2.92 7.09
C ASP A 171 2.13 -3.38 5.73
N GLY A 172 0.96 -4.00 5.73
CA GLY A 172 0.24 -4.32 4.50
C GLY A 172 -0.30 -3.06 3.83
N ILE A 173 -1.12 -2.29 4.56
CA ILE A 173 -1.66 -1.00 4.13
C ILE A 173 -1.39 0.02 5.24
N ASP A 174 -0.52 1.02 5.00
CA ASP A 174 -0.38 2.22 5.85
C ASP A 174 -1.05 3.42 5.19
N VAL A 175 -1.74 4.24 5.99
CA VAL A 175 -2.41 5.44 5.49
C VAL A 175 -2.24 6.60 6.46
N SER A 176 -1.89 7.76 5.92
CA SER A 176 -1.67 9.01 6.65
C SER A 176 -2.49 10.15 6.07
N GLY A 177 -3.34 10.79 6.88
CA GLY A 177 -4.19 11.92 6.46
C GLY A 177 -5.20 11.59 5.35
N SER A 178 -5.65 10.35 5.25
CA SER A 178 -6.33 9.77 4.10
C SER A 178 -7.72 9.23 4.46
N GLU A 179 -8.63 9.15 3.47
CA GLU A 179 -9.91 8.47 3.60
C GLU A 179 -9.96 7.22 2.70
N VAL A 180 -9.95 6.03 3.30
CA VAL A 180 -9.79 4.76 2.57
C VAL A 180 -10.87 3.75 2.93
N THR A 181 -11.33 3.01 1.93
CA THR A 181 -12.19 1.84 2.11
C THR A 181 -11.44 0.58 1.67
N ALA A 182 -11.45 -0.46 2.51
CA ALA A 182 -10.86 -1.77 2.20
C ALA A 182 -11.94 -2.85 2.34
N ARG A 183 -12.20 -3.62 1.27
CA ARG A 183 -13.18 -4.72 1.26
C ARG A 183 -12.57 -6.01 0.73
N GLN A 184 -12.83 -7.12 1.42
CA GLN A 184 -12.35 -8.43 1.01
C GLN A 184 -10.84 -8.44 0.79
N VAL A 185 -10.09 -7.96 1.80
CA VAL A 185 -8.63 -7.88 1.76
C VAL A 185 -8.03 -8.92 2.69
N HIS A 186 -7.04 -9.65 2.19
CA HIS A 186 -6.39 -10.75 2.89
C HIS A 186 -4.90 -10.44 3.10
N PHE A 187 -4.47 -10.59 4.35
CA PHE A 187 -3.09 -10.36 4.76
C PHE A 187 -2.52 -11.66 5.33
N GLN A 188 -1.33 -12.04 4.89
CA GLN A 188 -0.63 -13.23 5.36
C GLN A 188 0.87 -12.97 5.54
N ASN A 189 1.41 -13.33 6.71
CA ASN A 189 2.83 -13.23 7.02
C ASN A 189 3.38 -11.81 6.87
N LEU A 190 2.93 -10.90 7.73
CA LEU A 190 3.38 -9.51 7.79
C LEU A 190 4.26 -9.28 9.02
N GLY A 191 5.25 -8.41 8.86
CA GLY A 191 6.17 -8.08 9.94
C GLY A 191 5.60 -7.13 10.99
N ASP A 192 4.63 -6.28 10.64
CA ASP A 192 4.01 -5.34 11.58
C ASP A 192 2.48 -5.39 11.52
N LYS A 193 1.78 -4.66 10.66
CA LYS A 193 0.32 -4.52 10.72
C LYS A 193 -0.40 -4.93 9.43
N GLY A 194 -1.56 -5.53 9.55
CA GLY A 194 -2.45 -5.66 8.39
C GLY A 194 -2.94 -4.30 7.92
N LEU A 195 -3.61 -3.56 8.80
CA LEU A 195 -4.08 -2.19 8.57
C LEU A 195 -3.43 -1.24 9.57
N SER A 196 -2.81 -0.20 9.06
CA SER A 196 -2.09 0.86 9.79
C SER A 196 -2.71 2.22 9.44
N VAL A 197 -3.50 2.80 10.34
CA VAL A 197 -4.31 4.00 10.06
C VAL A 197 -3.85 5.14 10.96
N GLY A 198 -3.17 6.13 10.39
CA GLY A 198 -2.50 7.20 11.12
C GLY A 198 -2.86 8.61 10.67
N GLU A 199 -2.42 9.60 11.46
CA GLU A 199 -2.42 11.03 11.15
C GLU A 199 -3.76 11.61 10.66
N ARG A 200 -4.84 11.38 11.43
CA ARG A 200 -6.21 11.85 11.12
C ARG A 200 -6.88 11.12 9.96
N SER A 201 -6.40 9.94 9.62
CA SER A 201 -7.07 9.13 8.59
C SER A 201 -8.42 8.59 9.07
N VAL A 202 -9.29 8.33 8.12
CA VAL A 202 -10.54 7.60 8.33
C VAL A 202 -10.52 6.38 7.41
N MET A 203 -10.67 5.20 8.01
CA MET A 203 -10.75 3.97 7.21
C MET A 203 -11.97 3.13 7.58
N THR A 204 -12.62 2.59 6.55
CA THR A 204 -13.64 1.55 6.71
C THR A 204 -13.13 0.26 6.09
N ALA A 205 -13.05 -0.79 6.91
CA ALA A 205 -12.57 -2.11 6.52
C ALA A 205 -13.67 -3.16 6.69
N GLU A 206 -13.94 -3.96 5.68
CA GLU A 206 -15.01 -4.94 5.65
C GLU A 206 -14.52 -6.25 5.05
N ASP A 207 -14.85 -7.39 5.70
CA ASP A 207 -14.41 -8.72 5.28
C ASP A 207 -12.90 -8.86 5.19
N ILE A 208 -12.20 -8.59 6.29
CA ILE A 208 -10.75 -8.59 6.38
C ILE A 208 -10.24 -9.90 7.00
N SER A 209 -9.14 -10.45 6.50
CA SER A 209 -8.42 -11.51 7.22
C SER A 209 -6.95 -11.14 7.40
N VAL A 210 -6.44 -11.39 8.60
CA VAL A 210 -5.01 -11.24 8.92
C VAL A 210 -4.53 -12.53 9.57
N ASP A 211 -3.54 -13.16 8.94
CA ASP A 211 -2.90 -14.39 9.45
C ASP A 211 -1.38 -14.22 9.53
N GLY A 212 -0.89 -14.01 10.72
CA GLY A 212 0.54 -13.75 10.98
C GLY A 212 0.91 -12.28 10.81
N ALA A 213 0.85 -11.52 11.90
CA ALA A 213 1.27 -10.13 12.01
C ALA A 213 1.57 -9.77 13.48
N ASP A 214 2.22 -8.64 13.73
CA ASP A 214 2.30 -8.11 15.08
C ASP A 214 0.93 -7.55 15.51
N PHE A 215 0.29 -6.79 14.65
CA PHE A 215 -1.05 -6.25 14.86
C PHE A 215 -1.99 -6.65 13.71
N GLY A 216 -3.21 -7.04 14.04
CA GLY A 216 -4.23 -7.22 13.03
C GLY A 216 -4.61 -5.90 12.37
N SER A 217 -5.01 -4.92 13.19
CA SER A 217 -5.34 -3.57 12.74
C SER A 217 -5.02 -2.54 13.81
N ALA A 218 -4.49 -1.39 13.43
CA ALA A 218 -4.16 -0.30 14.33
C ALA A 218 -4.72 1.04 13.85
N SER A 219 -5.43 1.75 14.74
CA SER A 219 -5.80 3.15 14.59
C SER A 219 -4.85 4.00 15.42
N LYS A 220 -4.20 4.99 14.81
CA LYS A 220 -3.16 5.81 15.43
C LYS A 220 -3.47 7.31 15.25
N ASP A 221 -2.96 8.17 16.11
CA ASP A 221 -2.74 9.59 15.82
C ASP A 221 -3.98 10.36 15.32
N LEU A 222 -5.04 10.41 16.14
CA LEU A 222 -6.30 11.09 15.86
C LEU A 222 -7.12 10.47 14.71
N SER A 223 -6.81 9.23 14.32
CA SER A 223 -7.53 8.52 13.27
C SER A 223 -8.76 7.79 13.80
N HIS A 224 -9.62 7.42 12.89
CA HIS A 224 -10.76 6.54 13.14
C HIS A 224 -10.77 5.36 12.17
N LEU A 225 -10.76 4.14 12.72
CA LEU A 225 -10.86 2.91 11.94
C LEU A 225 -12.17 2.20 12.27
N THR A 226 -12.96 1.91 11.26
CA THR A 226 -14.13 1.03 11.38
C THR A 226 -13.80 -0.32 10.77
N VAL A 227 -13.91 -1.39 11.55
CA VAL A 227 -13.71 -2.78 11.09
C VAL A 227 -15.01 -3.55 11.23
N ASN A 228 -15.51 -4.10 10.14
CA ASN A 228 -16.72 -4.91 10.12
C ASN A 228 -16.44 -6.27 9.48
N ARG A 229 -16.58 -7.33 10.24
CA ARG A 229 -16.24 -8.71 9.88
C ARG A 229 -14.74 -8.89 9.57
N ALA A 230 -13.99 -9.25 10.59
CA ALA A 230 -12.59 -9.63 10.41
C ALA A 230 -12.29 -10.97 11.08
N THR A 231 -11.36 -11.72 10.49
CA THR A 231 -10.77 -12.92 11.07
C THR A 231 -9.29 -12.67 11.32
N LEU A 232 -8.86 -12.84 12.58
CA LEU A 232 -7.49 -12.55 13.02
C LEU A 232 -6.86 -13.83 13.58
N ASN A 233 -5.77 -14.27 12.98
CA ASN A 233 -5.00 -15.43 13.43
C ASN A 233 -3.52 -15.10 13.57
N ASN A 234 -2.84 -15.81 14.47
CA ASN A 234 -1.38 -15.72 14.65
C ASN A 234 -0.88 -14.28 14.88
N ILE A 235 -1.60 -13.51 15.71
CA ILE A 235 -1.24 -12.14 16.05
C ILE A 235 -0.31 -12.11 17.26
N ALA A 236 0.84 -11.46 17.11
CA ALA A 236 1.89 -11.49 18.10
C ALA A 236 1.69 -10.47 19.24
N ILE A 237 1.16 -9.28 18.96
CA ILE A 237 1.01 -8.18 19.93
C ILE A 237 -0.45 -7.89 20.22
N ALA A 238 -1.23 -7.41 19.23
CA ALA A 238 -2.65 -7.12 19.43
C ALA A 238 -3.49 -7.31 18.17
N GLY A 239 -4.65 -7.95 18.29
CA GLY A 239 -5.62 -8.07 17.21
C GLY A 239 -6.13 -6.71 16.74
N LEU A 240 -6.57 -5.90 17.66
CA LEU A 240 -7.04 -4.53 17.44
C LEU A 240 -6.29 -3.57 18.35
N ALA A 241 -5.79 -2.45 17.82
CA ALA A 241 -5.05 -1.48 18.61
C ALA A 241 -5.51 -0.02 18.35
N ALA A 242 -5.54 0.81 19.41
CA ALA A 242 -5.79 2.24 19.31
C ALA A 242 -4.83 3.02 20.24
N TYR A 243 -3.95 3.84 19.66
CA TYR A 243 -2.90 4.53 20.42
C TYR A 243 -2.40 5.81 19.72
N ILE A 244 -1.56 6.57 20.42
CA ILE A 244 -0.88 7.76 19.92
C ILE A 244 0.58 7.40 19.68
N LYS A 245 1.02 7.36 18.42
CA LYS A 245 2.42 7.19 18.02
C LYS A 245 3.13 8.54 17.94
N LYS A 246 2.43 9.54 17.41
CA LYS A 246 2.92 10.91 17.18
C LYS A 246 2.20 11.88 18.12
N PRO A 247 2.82 12.33 19.24
CA PRO A 247 2.16 13.16 20.26
C PRO A 247 1.55 14.47 19.75
N ALA A 248 1.99 14.96 18.59
CA ALA A 248 1.45 16.17 17.97
C ALA A 248 -0.02 16.03 17.51
N TYR A 249 -0.52 14.80 17.36
CA TYR A 249 -1.91 14.55 16.97
C TYR A 249 -2.81 14.37 18.18
N GLY A 250 -3.15 13.19 18.55
CA GLY A 250 -4.06 12.95 19.68
C GLY A 250 -4.58 11.51 19.72
N PRO A 251 -5.56 11.24 20.60
CA PRO A 251 -6.06 9.89 20.79
C PRO A 251 -6.74 9.35 19.53
N ALA A 252 -6.53 8.07 19.27
CA ALA A 252 -7.13 7.34 18.18
C ALA A 252 -8.40 6.60 18.65
N THR A 253 -9.25 6.25 17.70
CA THR A 253 -10.50 5.57 17.99
C THR A 253 -10.76 4.45 16.98
N MET A 254 -11.49 3.41 17.41
CA MET A 254 -11.89 2.32 16.53
C MET A 254 -13.31 1.86 16.86
N THR A 255 -14.04 1.48 15.83
CA THR A 255 -15.30 0.73 15.96
C THR A 255 -15.12 -0.61 15.27
N ALA A 256 -15.32 -1.70 16.00
CA ALA A 256 -15.11 -3.05 15.50
C ALA A 256 -16.35 -3.92 15.78
N THR A 257 -16.85 -4.61 14.76
CA THR A 257 -18.00 -5.50 14.87
C THR A 257 -17.74 -6.83 14.18
N ALA A 258 -18.26 -7.92 14.77
CA ALA A 258 -18.14 -9.26 14.23
C ALA A 258 -16.69 -9.69 13.98
N ILE A 259 -15.83 -9.53 14.99
CA ILE A 259 -14.42 -9.90 14.95
C ILE A 259 -14.24 -11.33 15.45
N ASP A 260 -13.76 -12.19 14.57
CA ASP A 260 -13.27 -13.52 14.94
C ASP A 260 -11.79 -13.45 15.28
N PHE A 261 -11.46 -13.59 16.55
CA PHE A 261 -10.08 -13.58 17.02
C PHE A 261 -9.36 -14.94 16.87
N GLY A 262 -9.97 -15.93 16.25
CA GLY A 262 -9.37 -17.22 15.96
C GLY A 262 -8.50 -17.79 17.12
N ASN A 263 -7.23 -17.96 16.87
CA ASN A 263 -6.26 -18.44 17.88
C ASN A 263 -5.58 -17.31 18.69
N VAL A 264 -6.00 -16.04 18.56
CA VAL A 264 -5.41 -14.91 19.30
C VAL A 264 -5.82 -15.00 20.78
N PRO A 265 -4.85 -15.12 21.73
CA PRO A 265 -5.14 -15.17 23.16
C PRO A 265 -5.89 -13.93 23.66
N ALA A 266 -6.74 -14.09 24.67
CA ALA A 266 -7.61 -13.01 25.16
C ALA A 266 -6.85 -11.72 25.51
N GLU A 267 -5.67 -11.85 26.12
CA GLU A 267 -4.79 -10.74 26.51
C GLU A 267 -4.15 -9.97 25.35
N ARG A 268 -4.23 -10.54 24.12
CA ARG A 268 -3.71 -9.93 22.89
C ARG A 268 -4.82 -9.51 21.91
N ARG A 269 -6.09 -9.65 22.29
CA ARG A 269 -7.17 -9.28 21.38
C ARG A 269 -7.27 -7.78 21.16
N VAL A 270 -7.07 -7.00 22.23
CA VAL A 270 -7.28 -5.54 22.21
C VAL A 270 -6.19 -4.84 22.99
N LEU A 271 -5.58 -3.80 22.40
CA LEU A 271 -4.64 -2.89 23.02
C LEU A 271 -5.13 -1.45 22.83
N VAL A 272 -5.40 -0.75 23.95
CA VAL A 272 -5.87 0.63 23.91
C VAL A 272 -5.04 1.49 24.82
N GLN A 273 -4.41 2.55 24.31
CA GLN A 273 -3.66 3.51 25.12
C GLN A 273 -4.60 4.53 25.75
N THR A 274 -4.25 5.04 26.91
CA THR A 274 -4.96 6.12 27.65
C THR A 274 -5.43 7.24 26.71
N ARG A 275 -6.68 7.68 26.86
CA ARG A 275 -7.44 8.64 26.05
C ARG A 275 -7.99 8.10 24.72
N SER A 276 -7.47 7.00 24.21
CA SER A 276 -8.04 6.29 23.05
C SER A 276 -9.15 5.33 23.49
N TRP A 277 -9.95 4.84 22.56
CA TRP A 277 -10.97 3.84 22.83
C TRP A 277 -11.26 2.96 21.60
N ILE A 278 -11.77 1.75 21.87
CA ILE A 278 -12.32 0.83 20.87
C ILE A 278 -13.73 0.44 21.29
N ASP A 279 -14.70 0.63 20.40
CA ASP A 279 -16.03 0.03 20.54
C ASP A 279 -16.02 -1.34 19.86
N LEU A 280 -16.09 -2.41 20.65
CA LEU A 280 -16.12 -3.79 20.17
C LEU A 280 -17.50 -4.37 20.40
N ASP A 281 -18.24 -4.67 19.32
CA ASP A 281 -19.61 -5.17 19.36
C ASP A 281 -20.57 -4.36 20.26
N GLY A 282 -20.36 -3.04 20.29
CA GLY A 282 -21.15 -2.09 21.10
C GLY A 282 -20.68 -1.92 22.54
N GLU A 283 -19.64 -2.62 22.97
CA GLU A 283 -19.00 -2.41 24.26
C GLU A 283 -17.75 -1.52 24.09
N ARG A 284 -17.73 -0.42 24.83
CA ARG A 284 -16.58 0.54 24.80
C ARG A 284 -15.47 0.12 25.73
N ILE A 285 -14.31 -0.12 25.15
CA ILE A 285 -13.06 -0.43 25.85
C ILE A 285 -12.23 0.86 25.89
N TRP A 286 -12.02 1.37 27.11
CA TRP A 286 -11.20 2.55 27.35
C TRP A 286 -9.74 2.18 27.54
N GLY A 287 -8.86 3.10 27.11
CA GLY A 287 -7.43 2.91 27.18
C GLY A 287 -6.85 2.91 28.59
N THR A 288 -5.75 2.19 28.73
CA THR A 288 -4.92 2.12 29.90
C THR A 288 -3.54 2.72 29.63
N ASP A 289 -2.68 2.75 30.64
CA ASP A 289 -1.28 3.18 30.45
C ASP A 289 -0.54 2.12 29.63
N VAL A 290 -0.15 2.47 28.40
CA VAL A 290 0.59 1.63 27.47
C VAL A 290 1.85 2.37 27.05
N ASP A 291 3.00 1.73 27.22
CA ASP A 291 4.27 2.22 26.68
C ASP A 291 4.31 1.98 25.16
N VAL A 292 3.93 3.00 24.41
CA VAL A 292 3.89 2.92 22.94
C VAL A 292 5.31 2.90 22.35
N GLU A 293 6.30 3.52 22.98
CA GLU A 293 7.69 3.50 22.50
C GLU A 293 8.24 2.07 22.52
N ALA A 294 7.91 1.31 23.56
CA ALA A 294 8.30 -0.10 23.66
C ALA A 294 7.73 -0.99 22.52
N LEU A 295 6.57 -0.62 21.95
CA LEU A 295 5.99 -1.36 20.80
C LEU A 295 6.87 -1.27 19.55
N TYR A 296 7.70 -0.24 19.44
CA TYR A 296 8.54 0.05 18.28
C TYR A 296 10.04 -0.23 18.51
N GLU A 297 10.46 -0.69 19.70
CA GLU A 297 11.88 -0.94 19.98
C GLU A 297 12.55 -1.94 19.03
N LYS A 298 11.80 -2.88 18.50
CA LYS A 298 12.33 -3.86 17.52
C LYS A 298 12.71 -3.25 16.18
N TRP A 299 12.13 -2.09 15.81
CA TRP A 299 12.37 -1.37 14.56
C TRP A 299 13.46 -0.28 14.69
N ALA A 300 13.91 0.00 15.93
CA ALA A 300 14.93 1.01 16.23
C ALA A 300 16.38 0.49 16.10
N LYS A 301 16.59 -0.74 15.58
CA LYS A 301 17.92 -1.38 15.49
C LYS A 301 18.42 -1.47 14.05
#